data_d119328ac003aba1e85378deb99d4c04
#
_entry.id   d119328ac003aba1e85378deb99d4c04
#
_cell.length_a   1.000
_cell.length_b   1.000
_cell.length_c   1.000
_cell.angle_alpha   90.00
_cell.angle_beta   90.00
_cell.angle_gamma   90.00
#
_symmetry.space_group_name_H-M   'P 1'
#
loop_
_entity.id
_entity.type
_entity.pdbx_description
1 polymer ?
#
loop_
_entity_poly.entity_id
_entity_poly.type
_entity_poly.pdbx_seq_one_letter_code
_entity_poly.pdbx_strand_id
1 'polypeptide(L)'
;MSDLLRRDLDMQPRPPRRRGEQHRARQWWLAAAKRHGRAGQPSRMNTRLGGQGAGVSREPRAFMQRSVVKLSYSRNTRSASWAAHGRYLAREGAQRDDAKGLGFDATRDDISLSQLLAGWQMAGDPRLFRIIVSPENGAEMDLKEHARELVAQMERDLGTRLEWAAIDHHNTDNPHVHILIRGVTESGNALSIDRGYIKSGIRDRSQEIASRKLGLRVERDILESRGQAVTRDQFTEIDRVLLRQADSRNIVTFNDVQHRNETARERQAQNAARLGFLESMGLARRVDQLSWQISPDLEQTLRQHQLSIDIIKTRARHLDQIHDRRAPLRVTELKPGERVTGRVIGTGLENETTDRRYLLIEGNDGKLHYIRQTPAIEKARGEQRLKVGAVVTLSGAEFEKNGRKVIYVQVAEREKGRTR
;
A
#
# COMPACT_ATOMS: atom_id res chain seq x y z
N MET A 1 -16.04 -47.33 -26.77
CA MET A 1 -16.58 -46.13 -26.17
C MET A 1 -15.90 -46.01 -24.83
N SER A 2 -15.00 -45.08 -24.55
CA SER A 2 -14.50 -43.91 -25.26
C SER A 2 -13.31 -43.34 -24.54
N ASP A 3 -12.27 -43.18 -25.29
CA ASP A 3 -11.11 -42.35 -25.01
C ASP A 3 -11.42 -40.88 -25.25
N LEU A 4 -11.78 -40.12 -24.22
CA LEU A 4 -11.90 -38.65 -24.38
C LEU A 4 -11.93 -37.84 -23.05
N LEU A 5 -11.23 -38.29 -21.98
CA LEU A 5 -11.06 -37.42 -20.77
C LEU A 5 -9.67 -37.62 -20.12
N ARG A 6 -8.59 -37.49 -20.90
CA ARG A 6 -7.26 -37.25 -20.37
C ARG A 6 -6.57 -36.20 -21.24
N ARG A 7 -6.88 -34.93 -21.03
CA ARG A 7 -5.96 -33.84 -21.33
C ARG A 7 -5.42 -33.35 -19.99
N ASP A 8 -4.35 -33.99 -19.56
CA ASP A 8 -3.44 -33.47 -18.59
C ASP A 8 -3.01 -32.08 -19.08
N LEU A 9 -3.31 -31.08 -18.29
CA LEU A 9 -2.70 -29.76 -18.38
C LEU A 9 -1.23 -29.93 -17.98
N ASP A 10 -0.43 -30.29 -18.97
CA ASP A 10 1.03 -30.29 -18.89
C ASP A 10 1.49 -28.86 -18.65
N MET A 11 1.63 -28.49 -17.40
CA MET A 11 2.30 -27.27 -16.95
C MET A 11 3.77 -27.44 -17.24
N GLN A 12 4.18 -27.20 -18.48
CA GLN A 12 5.59 -27.15 -18.84
C GLN A 12 6.29 -26.13 -17.92
N PRO A 13 7.38 -26.52 -17.25
CA PRO A 13 8.16 -25.60 -16.45
C PRO A 13 8.66 -24.47 -17.37
N ARG A 14 8.52 -23.23 -16.94
CA ARG A 14 9.03 -22.05 -17.67
C ARG A 14 10.47 -22.30 -18.08
N PRO A 15 10.86 -22.03 -19.33
CA PRO A 15 12.23 -22.27 -19.77
C PRO A 15 13.20 -21.47 -18.87
N PRO A 16 14.35 -22.06 -18.51
CA PRO A 16 15.31 -21.38 -17.63
C PRO A 16 15.73 -20.05 -18.28
N ARG A 17 15.69 -18.98 -17.51
CA ARG A 17 16.18 -17.64 -17.92
C ARG A 17 17.56 -17.82 -18.53
N ARG A 18 17.81 -17.25 -19.71
CA ARG A 18 19.08 -17.45 -20.44
C ARG A 18 20.28 -17.10 -19.56
N ARG A 19 21.10 -18.07 -19.23
CA ARG A 19 22.27 -17.95 -18.33
C ARG A 19 23.18 -16.74 -18.63
N GLY A 20 23.25 -16.30 -19.89
CA GLY A 20 24.07 -15.18 -20.31
C GLY A 20 23.58 -13.78 -19.88
N GLU A 21 22.27 -13.58 -19.73
CA GLU A 21 21.71 -12.30 -19.30
C GLU A 21 21.85 -12.13 -17.79
N GLN A 22 21.62 -13.20 -17.03
CA GLN A 22 21.84 -13.21 -15.58
C GLN A 22 23.33 -13.00 -15.24
N HIS A 23 24.23 -13.55 -16.03
CA HIS A 23 25.67 -13.40 -15.81
C HIS A 23 26.13 -11.96 -16.07
N ARG A 24 25.64 -11.30 -17.12
CA ARG A 24 25.93 -9.88 -17.43
C ARG A 24 25.35 -8.96 -16.38
N ALA A 25 24.11 -9.17 -15.94
CA ALA A 25 23.48 -8.42 -14.86
C ALA A 25 24.26 -8.60 -13.55
N ARG A 26 24.70 -9.82 -13.21
CA ARG A 26 25.49 -10.12 -12.01
C ARG A 26 26.89 -9.48 -12.06
N GLN A 27 27.57 -9.54 -13.20
CA GLN A 27 28.90 -8.91 -13.35
C GLN A 27 28.82 -7.39 -13.24
N TRP A 28 27.80 -6.81 -13.82
CA TRP A 28 27.55 -5.37 -13.73
C TRP A 28 27.24 -4.96 -12.30
N TRP A 29 26.39 -5.73 -11.58
CA TRP A 29 26.10 -5.50 -10.16
C TRP A 29 27.33 -5.60 -9.28
N LEU A 30 28.17 -6.62 -9.47
CA LEU A 30 29.45 -6.78 -8.76
C LEU A 30 30.41 -5.62 -9.05
N ALA A 31 30.42 -5.09 -10.26
CA ALA A 31 31.22 -3.93 -10.63
C ALA A 31 30.65 -2.63 -10.01
N ALA A 32 29.34 -2.49 -9.90
CA ALA A 32 28.67 -1.39 -9.20
C ALA A 32 28.91 -1.47 -7.69
N ALA A 33 28.78 -2.65 -7.09
CA ALA A 33 29.05 -2.86 -5.66
C ALA A 33 30.52 -2.62 -5.30
N LYS A 34 31.49 -3.01 -6.15
CA LYS A 34 32.91 -2.71 -5.96
C LYS A 34 33.24 -1.21 -6.04
N ARG A 35 32.51 -0.43 -6.85
CA ARG A 35 32.67 1.03 -6.91
C ARG A 35 32.14 1.74 -5.67
N HIS A 36 31.12 1.16 -4.98
CA HIS A 36 30.58 1.68 -3.73
C HIS A 36 31.23 1.13 -2.47
N GLY A 37 32.05 0.07 -2.58
CA GLY A 37 32.71 -0.63 -1.46
C GLY A 37 34.03 -0.01 -0.96
N ARG A 38 34.46 1.13 -1.45
CA ARG A 38 35.55 1.92 -0.87
C ARG A 38 35.00 3.05 0.00
N ALA A 39 34.37 2.71 1.10
CA ALA A 39 34.11 3.66 2.17
C ALA A 39 35.20 3.49 3.23
N GLY A 40 36.00 4.53 3.38
CA GLY A 40 36.98 4.64 4.46
C GLY A 40 36.31 4.66 5.83
N GLN A 41 37.14 4.51 6.86
CA GLN A 41 36.83 4.47 8.29
C GLN A 41 35.73 5.46 8.75
N PRO A 42 34.95 5.12 9.78
CA PRO A 42 33.87 5.98 10.24
C PRO A 42 34.42 7.22 10.93
N SER A 43 34.45 8.34 10.26
CA SER A 43 34.55 9.64 10.90
C SER A 43 33.17 10.02 11.45
N ARG A 44 33.13 10.60 12.65
CA ARG A 44 31.93 11.13 13.31
C ARG A 44 31.12 11.99 12.35
N MET A 45 30.03 11.45 11.84
CA MET A 45 29.22 12.09 10.82
C MET A 45 28.07 12.83 11.48
N ASN A 46 28.26 14.13 11.60
CA ASN A 46 27.17 15.07 11.82
C ASN A 46 26.26 15.03 10.57
N THR A 47 25.19 14.27 10.62
CA THR A 47 24.31 14.04 9.47
C THR A 47 23.34 15.20 9.26
N ARG A 48 23.83 16.27 8.69
CA ARG A 48 23.01 17.13 7.83
C ARG A 48 23.03 16.52 6.43
N LEU A 49 22.12 15.60 6.15
CA LEU A 49 21.84 15.13 4.79
C LEU A 49 20.92 16.15 4.07
N GLY A 50 21.49 17.31 3.76
CA GLY A 50 21.06 18.16 2.66
C GLY A 50 21.82 17.71 1.43
N GLY A 51 21.39 16.63 0.79
CA GLY A 51 22.03 16.13 -0.42
C GLY A 51 21.54 16.87 -1.64
N GLN A 52 22.34 17.79 -2.16
CA GLN A 52 22.36 18.04 -3.59
C GLN A 52 22.82 16.74 -4.26
N GLY A 53 21.92 16.10 -5.02
CA GLY A 53 22.20 14.85 -5.70
C GLY A 53 23.23 15.05 -6.80
N ALA A 54 24.50 14.72 -6.53
CA ALA A 54 25.43 14.36 -7.57
C ALA A 54 24.83 13.20 -8.36
N GLY A 55 24.77 13.34 -9.70
CA GLY A 55 24.15 12.43 -10.64
C GLY A 55 24.67 10.98 -10.53
N VAL A 56 24.06 10.22 -9.65
CA VAL A 56 24.12 8.76 -9.69
C VAL A 56 23.27 8.34 -10.87
N SER A 57 23.88 7.74 -11.87
CA SER A 57 23.18 7.25 -13.06
C SER A 57 21.91 6.49 -12.65
N ARG A 58 20.75 6.91 -13.13
CA ARG A 58 19.44 6.33 -12.80
C ARG A 58 19.27 4.89 -13.26
N GLU A 59 20.17 4.39 -14.10
CA GLU A 59 20.10 3.06 -14.69
C GLU A 59 20.13 1.89 -13.69
N PRO A 60 20.95 1.90 -12.63
CA PRO A 60 20.92 0.81 -11.65
C PRO A 60 19.58 0.60 -10.97
N ARG A 61 18.89 1.69 -10.64
CA ARG A 61 17.59 1.64 -9.94
C ARG A 61 16.45 1.12 -10.84
N ALA A 62 16.53 1.32 -12.13
CA ALA A 62 15.52 0.85 -13.08
C ALA A 62 15.45 -0.69 -13.16
N PHE A 63 16.57 -1.36 -12.92
CA PHE A 63 16.67 -2.82 -12.95
C PHE A 63 16.52 -3.48 -11.58
N MET A 64 16.40 -2.71 -10.53
CA MET A 64 16.12 -3.28 -9.20
C MET A 64 14.69 -3.81 -9.13
N GLN A 65 14.50 -4.86 -8.33
CA GLN A 65 13.17 -5.33 -7.96
C GLN A 65 12.40 -4.20 -7.29
N ARG A 66 11.13 -4.07 -7.64
CA ARG A 66 10.27 -3.02 -7.06
C ARG A 66 9.69 -3.48 -5.73
N SER A 67 9.52 -2.54 -4.83
CA SER A 67 8.82 -2.75 -3.57
C SER A 67 8.01 -1.52 -3.22
N VAL A 68 6.78 -1.73 -2.78
CA VAL A 68 5.95 -0.69 -2.17
C VAL A 68 6.19 -0.73 -0.67
N VAL A 69 6.60 0.40 -0.10
CA VAL A 69 6.77 0.52 1.36
C VAL A 69 5.98 1.74 1.83
N LYS A 70 5.14 1.53 2.83
CA LYS A 70 4.38 2.60 3.49
C LYS A 70 4.60 2.52 4.99
N LEU A 71 4.95 3.64 5.59
CA LEU A 71 5.08 3.77 7.03
C LEU A 71 4.04 4.75 7.56
N SER A 72 3.36 4.34 8.61
CA SER A 72 2.48 5.16 9.44
C SER A 72 2.79 4.95 10.91
N TYR A 73 2.23 5.77 11.78
CA TYR A 73 2.30 5.52 13.22
C TYR A 73 0.99 5.87 13.93
N SER A 74 0.74 5.18 15.02
CA SER A 74 -0.37 5.45 15.92
C SER A 74 0.20 5.91 17.27
N ARG A 75 -0.33 7.03 17.78
CA ARG A 75 0.03 7.53 19.12
C ARG A 75 -0.68 6.72 20.18
N ASN A 76 -0.04 6.54 21.32
CA ASN A 76 -0.70 5.97 22.50
C ASN A 76 -1.66 7.01 23.10
N THR A 77 -2.94 6.78 22.90
CA THR A 77 -4.01 7.62 23.43
C THR A 77 -5.01 6.71 24.14
N ARG A 78 -5.81 7.27 25.07
CA ARG A 78 -6.86 6.50 25.78
C ARG A 78 -7.86 5.82 24.83
N SER A 79 -8.02 6.33 23.61
CA SER A 79 -8.93 5.80 22.59
C SER A 79 -8.26 4.85 21.60
N ALA A 80 -6.93 4.80 21.55
CA ALA A 80 -6.23 3.87 20.67
C ALA A 80 -6.29 2.45 21.28
N SER A 81 -6.57 1.45 20.45
CA SER A 81 -6.49 0.04 20.85
C SER A 81 -5.52 -0.69 19.92
N TRP A 82 -4.26 -0.78 20.35
CA TRP A 82 -3.25 -1.48 19.57
C TRP A 82 -3.52 -2.98 19.53
N ALA A 83 -4.06 -3.54 20.62
CA ALA A 83 -4.50 -4.93 20.65
C ALA A 83 -5.58 -5.23 19.60
N ALA A 84 -6.53 -4.30 19.41
CA ALA A 84 -7.56 -4.47 18.36
C ALA A 84 -6.97 -4.45 16.95
N HIS A 85 -5.90 -3.66 16.73
CA HIS A 85 -5.17 -3.68 15.48
C HIS A 85 -4.46 -5.02 15.26
N GLY A 86 -3.80 -5.57 16.28
CA GLY A 86 -3.18 -6.89 16.22
C GLY A 86 -4.18 -8.01 15.90
N ARG A 87 -5.36 -8.00 16.55
CA ARG A 87 -6.45 -8.96 16.23
C ARG A 87 -6.94 -8.81 14.79
N TYR A 88 -7.05 -7.59 14.31
CA TYR A 88 -7.47 -7.32 12.95
C TYR A 88 -6.50 -7.92 11.93
N LEU A 89 -5.21 -7.66 12.08
CA LEU A 89 -4.17 -8.21 11.20
C LEU A 89 -4.17 -9.74 11.23
N ALA A 90 -4.32 -10.34 12.41
CA ALA A 90 -4.37 -11.79 12.57
C ALA A 90 -5.60 -12.46 11.90
N ARG A 91 -6.73 -11.73 11.71
CA ARG A 91 -7.93 -12.23 11.03
C ARG A 91 -7.82 -12.19 9.51
N GLU A 92 -7.17 -11.17 8.98
CA GLU A 92 -6.98 -11.01 7.53
C GLU A 92 -5.78 -11.79 7.01
N GLY A 93 -4.91 -12.25 7.91
CA GLY A 93 -3.78 -13.09 7.59
C GLY A 93 -4.21 -14.52 7.31
N ALA A 94 -4.80 -14.76 6.14
CA ALA A 94 -4.81 -16.11 5.59
C ALA A 94 -3.35 -16.43 5.20
N GLN A 95 -2.65 -17.09 6.12
CA GLN A 95 -1.36 -17.70 5.84
C GLN A 95 -1.53 -18.81 4.80
N ARG A 96 -0.44 -19.24 4.15
CA ARG A 96 -0.45 -20.21 3.04
C ARG A 96 -1.25 -21.49 3.29
N ASP A 97 -1.52 -21.88 4.55
CA ASP A 97 -2.07 -23.20 4.91
C ASP A 97 -3.26 -23.09 5.89
N ASP A 98 -4.17 -22.12 5.79
CA ASP A 98 -5.29 -21.92 6.73
C ASP A 98 -4.85 -21.85 8.22
N ALA A 99 -3.56 -21.64 8.49
CA ALA A 99 -3.03 -21.51 9.82
C ALA A 99 -3.60 -20.25 10.51
N LYS A 100 -3.81 -20.33 11.82
CA LYS A 100 -4.19 -19.16 12.63
C LYS A 100 -3.19 -18.05 12.39
N GLY A 101 -3.65 -16.83 12.13
CA GLY A 101 -2.83 -15.65 11.89
C GLY A 101 -1.92 -15.32 13.06
N LEU A 102 -0.82 -16.07 13.21
CA LEU A 102 0.24 -15.81 14.16
C LEU A 102 1.27 -14.92 13.51
N GLY A 103 1.76 -13.96 14.28
CA GLY A 103 2.86 -13.10 13.88
C GLY A 103 4.21 -13.78 14.09
N PHE A 104 5.24 -13.14 13.60
CA PHE A 104 6.64 -13.54 13.76
C PHE A 104 7.52 -12.34 14.14
N ASP A 105 8.68 -12.59 14.72
CA ASP A 105 9.75 -11.61 14.96
C ASP A 105 11.09 -12.07 14.37
N ALA A 106 12.17 -11.57 14.91
CA ALA A 106 13.51 -11.93 14.48
C ALA A 106 13.81 -13.45 14.61
N THR A 107 13.21 -14.14 15.58
CA THR A 107 13.56 -15.51 15.97
C THR A 107 12.38 -16.45 16.11
N ARG A 108 11.15 -15.94 16.28
CA ARG A 108 9.92 -16.71 16.56
C ARG A 108 8.90 -16.53 15.46
N ASP A 109 8.05 -17.53 15.25
CA ASP A 109 6.99 -17.57 14.26
C ASP A 109 5.58 -17.76 14.85
N ASP A 110 5.44 -17.65 16.17
CA ASP A 110 4.22 -17.98 16.91
C ASP A 110 3.72 -16.84 17.81
N ILE A 111 3.86 -15.59 17.36
CA ILE A 111 3.58 -14.40 18.17
C ILE A 111 2.11 -14.02 18.12
N SER A 112 1.48 -13.89 19.29
CA SER A 112 0.18 -13.23 19.42
C SER A 112 0.34 -11.71 19.32
N LEU A 113 0.11 -11.15 18.13
CA LEU A 113 0.23 -9.70 17.90
C LEU A 113 -0.68 -8.89 18.85
N SER A 114 -1.87 -9.39 19.16
CA SER A 114 -2.79 -8.67 20.04
C SER A 114 -2.26 -8.54 21.47
N GLN A 115 -1.62 -9.59 22.00
CA GLN A 115 -1.03 -9.58 23.34
C GLN A 115 0.23 -8.71 23.36
N LEU A 116 1.11 -8.86 22.38
CA LEU A 116 2.33 -8.07 22.28
C LEU A 116 2.02 -6.56 22.23
N LEU A 117 1.11 -6.18 21.35
CA LEU A 117 0.73 -4.77 21.17
C LEU A 117 0.00 -4.20 22.39
N ALA A 118 -0.79 -5.02 23.11
CA ALA A 118 -1.37 -4.62 24.40
C ALA A 118 -0.27 -4.33 25.42
N GLY A 119 0.75 -5.19 25.50
CA GLY A 119 1.90 -5.02 26.38
C GLY A 119 2.64 -3.70 26.11
N TRP A 120 2.96 -3.38 24.87
CA TRP A 120 3.61 -2.11 24.51
C TRP A 120 2.74 -0.89 24.84
N GLN A 121 1.42 -1.00 24.62
CA GLN A 121 0.49 0.07 24.97
C GLN A 121 0.41 0.29 26.48
N MET A 122 0.34 -0.78 27.25
CA MET A 122 0.30 -0.73 28.73
C MET A 122 1.63 -0.24 29.33
N ALA A 123 2.75 -0.52 28.70
CA ALA A 123 4.07 0.01 29.08
C ALA A 123 4.17 1.54 28.89
N GLY A 124 3.17 2.17 28.28
CA GLY A 124 3.15 3.62 28.08
C GLY A 124 3.96 4.09 26.88
N ASP A 125 4.30 3.21 25.96
CA ASP A 125 5.06 3.57 24.77
C ASP A 125 4.39 4.73 24.01
N PRO A 126 5.14 5.72 23.54
CA PRO A 126 4.54 6.95 22.98
C PRO A 126 3.83 6.72 21.63
N ARG A 127 4.27 5.71 20.88
CA ARG A 127 3.74 5.40 19.54
C ARG A 127 4.03 3.96 19.12
N LEU A 128 3.24 3.48 18.17
CA LEU A 128 3.44 2.23 17.44
C LEU A 128 3.71 2.60 15.98
N PHE A 129 4.84 2.21 15.42
CA PHE A 129 5.10 2.32 13.98
C PHE A 129 4.53 1.10 13.26
N ARG A 130 3.96 1.35 12.08
CA ARG A 130 3.34 0.34 11.24
C ARG A 130 3.91 0.49 9.83
N ILE A 131 4.55 -0.55 9.34
CA ILE A 131 5.14 -0.56 8.00
C ILE A 131 4.45 -1.66 7.20
N ILE A 132 4.09 -1.35 5.98
CA ILE A 132 3.61 -2.33 5.01
C ILE A 132 4.66 -2.42 3.93
N VAL A 133 5.11 -3.63 3.65
CA VAL A 133 6.13 -3.93 2.64
C VAL A 133 5.54 -4.93 1.66
N SER A 134 5.43 -4.54 0.39
CA SER A 134 4.92 -5.38 -0.71
C SER A 134 5.91 -5.37 -1.86
N PRO A 135 6.81 -6.36 -1.96
CA PRO A 135 7.64 -6.55 -3.14
C PRO A 135 6.77 -6.90 -4.36
N GLU A 136 7.11 -6.40 -5.55
CA GLU A 136 6.35 -6.65 -6.79
C GLU A 136 6.22 -8.16 -7.08
N ASN A 137 7.30 -8.92 -6.84
CA ASN A 137 7.34 -10.38 -6.99
C ASN A 137 7.27 -11.08 -5.61
N GLY A 138 6.45 -10.56 -4.69
CA GLY A 138 6.31 -11.09 -3.33
C GLY A 138 5.86 -12.56 -3.27
N ALA A 139 5.14 -13.04 -4.29
CA ALA A 139 4.74 -14.45 -4.40
C ALA A 139 5.93 -15.41 -4.64
N GLU A 140 7.04 -14.90 -5.19
CA GLU A 140 8.26 -15.66 -5.47
C GLU A 140 9.28 -15.60 -4.31
N MET A 141 8.93 -14.92 -3.21
CA MET A 141 9.82 -14.65 -2.08
C MET A 141 9.28 -15.26 -0.78
N ASP A 142 10.20 -15.55 0.13
CA ASP A 142 9.87 -15.70 1.54
C ASP A 142 9.74 -14.29 2.17
N LEU A 143 8.49 -13.87 2.41
CA LEU A 143 8.19 -12.56 2.97
C LEU A 143 8.63 -12.44 4.43
N LYS A 144 8.66 -13.55 5.20
CA LYS A 144 9.15 -13.55 6.59
C LYS A 144 10.64 -13.26 6.62
N GLU A 145 11.40 -13.99 5.80
CA GLU A 145 12.83 -13.76 5.68
C GLU A 145 13.15 -12.37 5.13
N HIS A 146 12.37 -11.88 4.17
CA HIS A 146 12.51 -10.52 3.66
C HIS A 146 12.30 -9.47 4.75
N ALA A 147 11.27 -9.65 5.60
CA ALA A 147 10.99 -8.73 6.71
C ALA A 147 12.11 -8.76 7.75
N ARG A 148 12.62 -9.96 8.12
CA ARG A 148 13.74 -10.11 9.05
C ARG A 148 15.00 -9.38 8.58
N GLU A 149 15.36 -9.57 7.32
CA GLU A 149 16.52 -8.88 6.74
C GLU A 149 16.31 -7.37 6.65
N LEU A 150 15.09 -6.93 6.31
CA LEU A 150 14.77 -5.51 6.22
C LEU A 150 14.88 -4.83 7.57
N VAL A 151 14.29 -5.41 8.63
CA VAL A 151 14.37 -4.84 9.98
C VAL A 151 15.81 -4.86 10.49
N ALA A 152 16.57 -5.94 10.28
CA ALA A 152 17.99 -5.98 10.62
C ALA A 152 18.80 -4.90 9.88
N GLN A 153 18.42 -4.56 8.64
CA GLN A 153 19.04 -3.42 7.92
C GLN A 153 18.63 -2.09 8.51
N MET A 154 17.34 -1.94 8.90
CA MET A 154 16.85 -0.75 9.57
C MET A 154 17.56 -0.50 10.91
N GLU A 155 17.82 -1.54 11.69
CA GLU A 155 18.59 -1.45 12.93
C GLU A 155 20.00 -0.89 12.70
N ARG A 156 20.68 -1.37 11.67
CA ARG A 156 21.99 -0.84 11.27
C ARG A 156 21.95 0.61 10.85
N ASP A 157 20.95 0.97 10.04
CA ASP A 157 20.78 2.33 9.51
C ASP A 157 20.37 3.33 10.62
N LEU A 158 19.61 2.88 11.61
CA LEU A 158 19.15 3.70 12.75
C LEU A 158 20.11 3.69 13.95
N GLY A 159 21.09 2.75 13.96
CA GLY A 159 22.06 2.62 15.05
C GLY A 159 21.44 2.16 16.38
N THR A 160 20.32 1.46 16.35
CA THR A 160 19.64 0.93 17.54
C THR A 160 18.89 -0.36 17.19
N ARG A 161 18.80 -1.27 18.17
CA ARG A 161 17.92 -2.43 18.04
C ARG A 161 16.47 -2.02 18.09
N LEU A 162 15.65 -2.76 17.36
CA LEU A 162 14.23 -2.55 17.27
C LEU A 162 13.48 -3.74 17.89
N GLU A 163 12.53 -3.46 18.76
CA GLU A 163 11.56 -4.46 19.18
C GLU A 163 10.39 -4.41 18.19
N TRP A 164 10.13 -5.53 17.52
CA TRP A 164 9.17 -5.59 16.43
C TRP A 164 8.50 -6.95 16.31
N ALA A 165 7.35 -6.98 15.67
CA ALA A 165 6.72 -8.20 15.18
C ALA A 165 6.06 -7.93 13.83
N ALA A 166 5.81 -8.97 13.08
CA ALA A 166 5.22 -8.86 11.75
C ALA A 166 4.22 -9.99 11.48
N ILE A 167 3.44 -9.83 10.42
CA ILE A 167 2.57 -10.85 9.87
C ILE A 167 2.53 -10.72 8.35
N ASP A 168 2.64 -11.82 7.64
CA ASP A 168 2.61 -11.91 6.20
C ASP A 168 1.21 -12.26 5.69
N HIS A 169 0.81 -11.61 4.59
CA HIS A 169 -0.47 -11.81 3.94
C HIS A 169 -0.23 -12.26 2.50
N HIS A 170 -0.65 -13.50 2.19
CA HIS A 170 -0.50 -14.11 0.87
C HIS A 170 -1.81 -14.18 0.08
N ASN A 171 -2.94 -14.12 0.75
CA ASN A 171 -4.26 -14.28 0.13
C ASN A 171 -4.79 -12.97 -0.45
N THR A 172 -3.95 -12.25 -1.17
CA THR A 172 -4.24 -10.95 -1.77
C THR A 172 -3.63 -10.86 -3.16
N ASP A 173 -4.15 -9.95 -4.01
CA ASP A 173 -3.59 -9.67 -5.33
C ASP A 173 -2.10 -9.24 -5.27
N ASN A 174 -1.65 -8.76 -4.12
CA ASN A 174 -0.28 -8.32 -3.88
C ASN A 174 0.20 -8.83 -2.52
N PRO A 175 0.92 -9.96 -2.46
CA PRO A 175 1.50 -10.48 -1.23
C PRO A 175 2.34 -9.41 -0.52
N HIS A 176 2.14 -9.27 0.79
CA HIS A 176 2.80 -8.22 1.57
C HIS A 176 2.97 -8.63 3.04
N VAL A 177 3.81 -7.90 3.74
CA VAL A 177 4.04 -8.07 5.16
C VAL A 177 3.73 -6.79 5.93
N HIS A 178 3.02 -6.91 7.05
CA HIS A 178 2.83 -5.86 8.03
C HIS A 178 3.90 -5.99 9.10
N ILE A 179 4.72 -4.98 9.28
CA ILE A 179 5.76 -4.90 10.31
C ILE A 179 5.33 -3.84 11.33
N LEU A 180 5.28 -4.25 12.59
CA LEU A 180 4.89 -3.43 13.73
C LEU A 180 6.14 -3.20 14.58
N ILE A 181 6.53 -1.94 14.78
CA ILE A 181 7.75 -1.61 15.51
C ILE A 181 7.37 -0.80 16.75
N ARG A 182 7.91 -1.19 17.88
CA ARG A 182 7.79 -0.52 19.15
C ARG A 182 8.36 0.91 19.08
N GLY A 183 7.66 1.88 19.62
CA GLY A 183 8.02 3.30 19.52
C GLY A 183 9.10 3.76 20.49
N VAL A 184 9.88 2.84 21.04
CA VAL A 184 11.00 3.12 21.95
C VAL A 184 12.26 2.38 21.48
N THR A 185 13.42 2.95 21.76
CA THR A 185 14.72 2.34 21.53
C THR A 185 15.07 1.35 22.63
N GLU A 186 16.13 0.58 22.46
CA GLU A 186 16.67 -0.33 23.49
C GLU A 186 17.01 0.41 24.80
N SER A 187 17.40 1.68 24.71
CA SER A 187 17.67 2.54 25.88
C SER A 187 16.40 3.16 26.51
N GLY A 188 15.19 2.79 26.04
CA GLY A 188 13.91 3.31 26.57
C GLY A 188 13.52 4.70 26.06
N ASN A 189 14.32 5.33 25.19
CA ASN A 189 14.01 6.62 24.61
C ASN A 189 12.99 6.47 23.47
N ALA A 190 12.22 7.54 23.21
CA ALA A 190 11.31 7.55 22.08
C ALA A 190 12.05 7.34 20.74
N LEU A 191 11.66 6.30 20.00
CA LEU A 191 12.23 6.02 18.68
C LEU A 191 11.89 7.14 17.71
N SER A 192 12.93 7.70 17.08
CA SER A 192 12.79 8.70 16.01
C SER A 192 13.35 8.14 14.71
N ILE A 193 12.54 8.20 13.66
CA ILE A 193 12.94 7.77 12.31
C ILE A 193 12.98 9.02 11.43
N ASP A 194 14.12 9.25 10.76
CA ASP A 194 14.27 10.39 9.87
C ASP A 194 13.23 10.39 8.75
N ARG A 195 12.76 11.59 8.41
CA ARG A 195 11.71 11.74 7.39
C ARG A 195 12.17 11.31 5.99
N GLY A 196 13.43 11.52 5.65
CA GLY A 196 14.02 11.08 4.38
C GLY A 196 14.09 9.56 4.32
N TYR A 197 14.49 8.93 5.44
CA TYR A 197 14.51 7.47 5.57
C TYR A 197 13.11 6.85 5.44
N ILE A 198 12.09 7.45 6.05
CA ILE A 198 10.69 7.07 5.88
C ILE A 198 10.24 7.20 4.42
N LYS A 199 10.61 8.30 3.77
CA LYS A 199 10.15 8.62 2.41
C LYS A 199 10.72 7.70 1.34
N SER A 200 11.99 7.29 1.49
CA SER A 200 12.68 6.49 0.47
C SER A 200 13.60 5.41 1.04
N GLY A 201 14.29 5.64 2.16
CA GLY A 201 15.34 4.75 2.66
C GLY A 201 14.86 3.33 2.90
N ILE A 202 13.77 3.13 3.63
CA ILE A 202 13.21 1.78 3.90
C ILE A 202 12.85 1.06 2.60
N ARG A 203 12.25 1.78 1.65
CA ARG A 203 11.91 1.22 0.33
C ARG A 203 13.16 0.82 -0.45
N ASP A 204 14.16 1.68 -0.47
CA ASP A 204 15.41 1.41 -1.17
C ASP A 204 16.07 0.13 -0.60
N ARG A 205 16.07 -0.04 0.75
CA ARG A 205 16.54 -1.27 1.40
C ARG A 205 15.73 -2.50 1.03
N SER A 206 14.40 -2.40 1.01
CA SER A 206 13.53 -3.49 0.58
C SER A 206 13.82 -3.90 -0.88
N GLN A 207 14.03 -2.95 -1.77
CA GLN A 207 14.39 -3.20 -3.16
C GLN A 207 15.78 -3.84 -3.31
N GLU A 208 16.77 -3.41 -2.52
CA GLU A 208 18.10 -4.02 -2.47
C GLU A 208 18.03 -5.48 -2.06
N ILE A 209 17.30 -5.81 -0.99
CA ILE A 209 17.11 -7.16 -0.50
C ILE A 209 16.40 -8.03 -1.56
N ALA A 210 15.29 -7.53 -2.12
CA ALA A 210 14.56 -8.25 -3.16
C ALA A 210 15.42 -8.50 -4.40
N SER A 211 16.22 -7.52 -4.83
CA SER A 211 17.13 -7.66 -5.97
C SER A 211 18.27 -8.63 -5.73
N ARG A 212 18.75 -8.72 -4.49
CA ARG A 212 19.75 -9.71 -4.10
C ARG A 212 19.21 -11.14 -4.15
N LYS A 213 17.94 -11.33 -3.72
CA LYS A 213 17.29 -12.66 -3.68
C LYS A 213 16.82 -13.12 -5.06
N LEU A 214 16.13 -12.28 -5.80
CA LEU A 214 15.51 -12.61 -7.08
C LEU A 214 16.38 -12.28 -8.30
N GLY A 215 17.49 -11.57 -8.09
CA GLY A 215 18.26 -10.96 -9.17
C GLY A 215 17.69 -9.63 -9.64
N LEU A 216 18.44 -8.96 -10.53
CA LEU A 216 17.95 -7.75 -11.18
C LEU A 216 16.86 -8.10 -12.19
N ARG A 217 15.89 -7.19 -12.36
CA ARG A 217 14.89 -7.29 -13.42
C ARG A 217 15.59 -7.18 -14.78
N VAL A 218 15.21 -8.03 -15.70
CA VAL A 218 15.63 -7.87 -17.10
C VAL A 218 14.69 -6.92 -17.84
N GLU A 219 15.16 -6.35 -18.92
CA GLU A 219 14.41 -5.35 -19.69
C GLU A 219 13.02 -5.85 -20.10
N ARG A 220 12.93 -7.14 -20.48
CA ARG A 220 11.67 -7.78 -20.79
C ARG A 220 10.69 -7.78 -19.61
N ASP A 221 11.12 -8.12 -18.39
CA ASP A 221 10.24 -8.13 -17.20
C ASP A 221 9.69 -6.72 -16.94
N ILE A 222 10.51 -5.69 -17.19
CA ILE A 222 10.10 -4.29 -17.06
C ILE A 222 9.02 -3.94 -18.09
N LEU A 223 9.18 -4.38 -19.33
CA LEU A 223 8.22 -4.14 -20.41
C LEU A 223 6.92 -4.92 -20.19
N GLU A 224 7.00 -6.18 -19.76
CA GLU A 224 5.83 -6.99 -19.41
C GLU A 224 5.01 -6.36 -18.29
N SER A 225 5.65 -5.99 -17.17
CA SER A 225 5.00 -5.31 -16.05
C SER A 225 4.37 -3.97 -16.47
N ARG A 226 5.04 -3.23 -17.36
CA ARG A 226 4.52 -1.99 -17.93
C ARG A 226 3.34 -2.24 -18.87
N GLY A 227 3.41 -3.29 -19.70
CA GLY A 227 2.32 -3.71 -20.57
C GLY A 227 1.02 -4.00 -19.80
N GLN A 228 1.13 -4.68 -18.67
CA GLN A 228 -0.01 -4.93 -17.77
C GLN A 228 -0.61 -3.65 -17.19
N ALA A 229 0.15 -2.55 -17.11
CA ALA A 229 -0.34 -1.27 -16.59
C ALA A 229 -1.13 -0.46 -17.64
N VAL A 230 -1.08 -0.83 -18.93
CA VAL A 230 -1.71 -0.08 -20.04
C VAL A 230 -3.22 0.02 -19.85
N THR A 231 -3.88 -1.06 -19.46
CA THR A 231 -5.35 -1.15 -19.34
C THR A 231 -5.86 -1.05 -17.89
N ARG A 232 -5.03 -0.63 -16.94
CA ARG A 232 -5.47 -0.48 -15.56
C ARG A 232 -6.31 0.78 -15.36
N ASP A 233 -7.47 0.65 -14.69
CA ASP A 233 -8.37 1.75 -14.31
C ASP A 233 -7.85 2.59 -13.13
N GLN A 234 -6.55 2.69 -12.98
CA GLN A 234 -5.89 3.39 -11.88
C GLN A 234 -4.72 4.21 -12.40
N PHE A 235 -4.25 5.17 -11.59
CA PHE A 235 -3.08 5.99 -11.92
C PHE A 235 -1.81 5.15 -11.90
N THR A 236 -1.14 5.07 -13.05
CA THR A 236 0.03 4.20 -13.29
C THR A 236 1.33 4.99 -13.44
N GLU A 237 2.45 4.27 -13.55
CA GLU A 237 3.75 4.87 -13.89
C GLU A 237 3.76 5.42 -15.32
N ILE A 238 2.95 4.82 -16.23
CA ILE A 238 2.84 5.32 -17.61
C ILE A 238 2.22 6.72 -17.58
N ASP A 239 1.14 6.92 -16.82
CA ASP A 239 0.48 8.22 -16.71
C ASP A 239 1.41 9.30 -16.16
N ARG A 240 2.24 8.91 -15.16
CA ARG A 240 3.25 9.82 -14.59
C ARG A 240 4.31 10.23 -15.62
N VAL A 241 4.70 9.32 -16.51
CA VAL A 241 5.62 9.64 -17.61
C VAL A 241 4.95 10.56 -18.62
N LEU A 242 3.72 10.26 -19.02
CA LEU A 242 2.95 11.07 -19.97
C LEU A 242 2.72 12.50 -19.46
N LEU A 243 2.33 12.66 -18.20
CA LEU A 243 2.15 13.98 -17.57
C LEU A 243 3.46 14.79 -17.51
N ARG A 244 4.62 14.13 -17.38
CA ARG A 244 5.92 14.82 -17.42
C ARG A 244 6.35 15.21 -18.83
N GLN A 245 5.86 14.51 -19.85
CA GLN A 245 6.14 14.78 -21.25
C GLN A 245 5.18 15.81 -21.87
N ALA A 246 4.03 16.00 -21.22
CA ALA A 246 3.03 16.95 -21.68
C ALA A 246 3.53 18.39 -21.62
N ASP A 247 3.18 19.18 -22.64
CA ASP A 247 3.44 20.62 -22.70
C ASP A 247 2.48 21.41 -21.79
N SER A 248 2.58 22.75 -21.80
CA SER A 248 1.73 23.64 -21.03
C SER A 248 0.23 23.58 -21.39
N ARG A 249 -0.13 22.98 -22.52
CA ARG A 249 -1.51 22.74 -23.01
C ARG A 249 -1.96 21.31 -22.73
N ASN A 250 -1.17 20.53 -21.95
CA ASN A 250 -1.36 19.11 -21.69
C ASN A 250 -1.33 18.24 -22.95
N ILE A 251 -0.51 18.62 -23.95
CA ILE A 251 -0.34 17.83 -25.18
C ILE A 251 0.95 17.03 -25.08
N VAL A 252 0.82 15.72 -25.31
CA VAL A 252 1.94 14.80 -25.49
C VAL A 252 2.11 14.53 -26.96
N THR A 253 3.30 14.81 -27.48
CA THR A 253 3.64 14.55 -28.89
C THR A 253 4.73 13.47 -28.94
N PHE A 254 4.50 12.43 -29.73
CA PHE A 254 5.51 11.42 -30.03
C PHE A 254 6.27 11.84 -31.29
N ASN A 255 7.59 11.78 -31.19
CA ASN A 255 8.41 12.02 -32.37
C ASN A 255 8.34 10.79 -33.28
N ASP A 256 8.25 11.01 -34.58
CA ASP A 256 8.35 9.97 -35.62
C ASP A 256 9.82 9.49 -35.81
N VAL A 257 10.61 9.54 -34.75
CA VAL A 257 11.99 9.05 -34.80
C VAL A 257 11.94 7.54 -34.74
N GLN A 258 12.42 6.91 -35.81
CA GLN A 258 12.70 5.47 -35.81
C GLN A 258 13.70 5.19 -34.70
N HIS A 259 13.18 4.83 -33.52
CA HIS A 259 14.04 4.42 -32.40
C HIS A 259 14.86 3.20 -32.84
N ARG A 260 16.18 3.33 -32.88
CA ARG A 260 17.10 2.21 -33.20
C ARG A 260 17.04 1.11 -32.13
N ASN A 261 16.55 1.43 -30.94
CA ASN A 261 16.41 0.51 -29.82
C ASN A 261 14.98 -0.03 -29.76
N GLU A 262 14.83 -1.35 -29.86
CA GLU A 262 13.56 -2.07 -29.76
C GLU A 262 12.77 -1.76 -28.48
N THR A 263 13.45 -1.71 -27.35
CA THR A 263 12.86 -1.35 -26.06
C THR A 263 12.25 0.05 -26.06
N ALA A 264 12.89 1.01 -26.71
CA ALA A 264 12.35 2.37 -26.80
C ALA A 264 11.09 2.41 -27.67
N ARG A 265 11.07 1.64 -28.78
CA ARG A 265 9.88 1.47 -29.63
C ARG A 265 8.72 0.86 -28.84
N GLU A 266 9.01 -0.21 -28.12
CA GLU A 266 7.97 -0.88 -27.31
C GLU A 266 7.42 0.01 -26.21
N ARG A 267 8.28 0.75 -25.50
CA ARG A 267 7.82 1.75 -24.48
C ARG A 267 6.96 2.85 -25.11
N GLN A 268 7.30 3.31 -26.31
CA GLN A 268 6.48 4.30 -27.02
C GLN A 268 5.14 3.70 -27.45
N ALA A 269 5.12 2.46 -27.95
CA ALA A 269 3.90 1.74 -28.29
C ALA A 269 2.99 1.57 -27.06
N GLN A 270 3.55 1.22 -25.91
CA GLN A 270 2.80 1.13 -24.64
C GLN A 270 2.27 2.49 -24.18
N ASN A 271 3.02 3.59 -24.37
CA ASN A 271 2.53 4.95 -24.11
C ASN A 271 1.34 5.29 -25.00
N ALA A 272 1.43 5.01 -26.31
CA ALA A 272 0.35 5.24 -27.26
C ALA A 272 -0.88 4.37 -26.94
N ALA A 273 -0.68 3.10 -26.61
CA ALA A 273 -1.74 2.20 -26.19
C ALA A 273 -2.44 2.68 -24.91
N ARG A 274 -1.67 3.21 -23.94
CA ARG A 274 -2.23 3.83 -22.72
C ARG A 274 -3.08 5.05 -23.06
N LEU A 275 -2.62 5.92 -23.95
CA LEU A 275 -3.40 7.08 -24.40
C LEU A 275 -4.68 6.66 -25.10
N GLY A 276 -4.67 5.61 -25.92
CA GLY A 276 -5.87 5.03 -26.52
C GLY A 276 -6.84 4.47 -25.46
N PHE A 277 -6.34 3.82 -24.43
CA PHE A 277 -7.16 3.39 -23.30
C PHE A 277 -7.76 4.59 -22.52
N LEU A 278 -6.95 5.61 -22.23
CA LEU A 278 -7.43 6.83 -21.59
C LEU A 278 -8.47 7.58 -22.46
N GLU A 279 -8.35 7.54 -23.77
CA GLU A 279 -9.35 8.11 -24.69
C GLU A 279 -10.68 7.40 -24.57
N SER A 280 -10.69 6.07 -24.48
CA SER A 280 -11.93 5.31 -24.24
C SER A 280 -12.60 5.65 -22.91
N MET A 281 -11.85 6.17 -21.92
CA MET A 281 -12.35 6.68 -20.66
C MET A 281 -12.70 8.18 -20.69
N GLY A 282 -12.51 8.87 -21.81
CA GLY A 282 -12.70 10.32 -21.92
C GLY A 282 -11.62 11.16 -21.22
N LEU A 283 -10.49 10.56 -20.87
CA LEU A 283 -9.36 11.20 -20.15
C LEU A 283 -8.21 11.63 -21.07
N ALA A 284 -8.27 11.27 -22.33
CA ALA A 284 -7.40 11.76 -23.37
C ALA A 284 -8.20 11.97 -24.66
N ARG A 285 -7.66 12.76 -25.56
CA ARG A 285 -8.21 12.99 -26.91
C ARG A 285 -7.07 13.05 -27.90
N ARG A 286 -7.19 12.34 -29.00
CA ARG A 286 -6.25 12.41 -30.11
C ARG A 286 -6.39 13.75 -30.82
N VAL A 287 -5.31 14.48 -31.00
CA VAL A 287 -5.27 15.79 -31.68
C VAL A 287 -4.85 15.61 -33.13
N ASP A 288 -3.82 14.78 -33.36
CA ASP A 288 -3.34 14.40 -34.70
C ASP A 288 -2.72 12.96 -34.63
N GLN A 289 -1.99 12.56 -35.68
CA GLN A 289 -1.44 11.20 -35.75
C GLN A 289 -0.45 10.87 -34.64
N LEU A 290 0.28 11.87 -34.13
CA LEU A 290 1.36 11.69 -33.16
C LEU A 290 1.11 12.43 -31.82
N SER A 291 0.02 13.20 -31.72
CA SER A 291 -0.24 14.07 -30.58
C SER A 291 -1.55 13.76 -29.90
N TRP A 292 -1.53 13.80 -28.57
CA TRP A 292 -2.67 13.54 -27.70
C TRP A 292 -2.80 14.63 -26.65
N GLN A 293 -3.99 15.12 -26.46
CA GLN A 293 -4.32 16.02 -25.36
C GLN A 293 -4.81 15.20 -24.16
N ILE A 294 -4.19 15.38 -23.01
CA ILE A 294 -4.53 14.71 -21.76
C ILE A 294 -5.42 15.62 -20.92
N SER A 295 -6.43 15.04 -20.26
CA SER A 295 -7.27 15.80 -19.32
C SER A 295 -6.42 16.38 -18.17
N PRO A 296 -6.61 17.65 -17.80
CA PRO A 296 -5.96 18.25 -16.64
C PRO A 296 -6.22 17.47 -15.33
N ASP A 297 -7.37 16.81 -15.25
CA ASP A 297 -7.82 16.06 -14.06
C ASP A 297 -7.45 14.57 -14.11
N LEU A 298 -6.60 14.14 -15.06
CA LEU A 298 -6.24 12.74 -15.28
C LEU A 298 -5.87 12.02 -13.97
N GLU A 299 -4.92 12.57 -13.23
CA GLU A 299 -4.45 11.94 -11.99
C GLU A 299 -5.56 11.84 -10.95
N GLN A 300 -6.30 12.91 -10.75
CA GLN A 300 -7.39 12.96 -9.78
C GLN A 300 -8.48 11.96 -10.13
N THR A 301 -8.88 11.91 -11.39
CA THR A 301 -9.95 11.01 -11.87
C THR A 301 -9.55 9.56 -11.73
N LEU A 302 -8.35 9.16 -12.16
CA LEU A 302 -7.88 7.77 -12.04
C LEU A 302 -7.72 7.34 -10.57
N ARG A 303 -7.30 8.24 -9.69
CA ARG A 303 -7.26 7.96 -8.24
C ARG A 303 -8.65 7.80 -7.63
N GLN A 304 -9.65 8.55 -8.12
CA GLN A 304 -11.05 8.39 -7.71
C GLN A 304 -11.64 7.08 -8.22
N HIS A 305 -11.35 6.69 -9.46
CA HIS A 305 -11.74 5.39 -10.01
C HIS A 305 -11.22 4.23 -9.17
N GLN A 306 -9.94 4.25 -8.82
CA GLN A 306 -9.35 3.22 -7.96
C GLN A 306 -10.07 3.16 -6.61
N LEU A 307 -10.35 4.31 -6.00
CA LEU A 307 -11.09 4.35 -4.74
C LEU A 307 -12.49 3.74 -4.88
N SER A 308 -13.18 4.01 -5.98
CA SER A 308 -14.50 3.44 -6.24
C SER A 308 -14.45 1.92 -6.36
N ILE A 309 -13.43 1.37 -7.03
CA ILE A 309 -13.19 -0.07 -7.13
C ILE A 309 -12.95 -0.69 -5.75
N ASP A 310 -12.12 -0.07 -4.92
CA ASP A 310 -11.82 -0.52 -3.56
C ASP A 310 -13.09 -0.53 -2.68
N ILE A 311 -13.97 0.46 -2.85
CA ILE A 311 -15.25 0.54 -2.15
C ILE A 311 -16.23 -0.55 -2.62
N ILE A 312 -16.28 -0.85 -3.92
CA ILE A 312 -17.09 -1.94 -4.49
C ILE A 312 -16.59 -3.29 -3.95
N LYS A 313 -15.28 -3.54 -3.93
CA LYS A 313 -14.68 -4.73 -3.31
C LYS A 313 -15.06 -4.83 -1.83
N THR A 314 -15.05 -3.70 -1.11
CA THR A 314 -15.48 -3.63 0.29
C THR A 314 -16.94 -4.05 0.47
N ARG A 315 -17.86 -3.54 -0.37
CA ARG A 315 -19.25 -3.96 -0.35
C ARG A 315 -19.39 -5.48 -0.57
N ALA A 316 -18.65 -6.01 -1.53
CA ALA A 316 -18.67 -7.45 -1.84
C ALA A 316 -18.26 -8.31 -0.65
N ARG A 317 -17.28 -7.90 0.15
CA ARG A 317 -16.84 -8.60 1.38
C ARG A 317 -17.92 -8.67 2.46
N HIS A 318 -18.90 -7.77 2.45
CA HIS A 318 -19.94 -7.66 3.48
C HIS A 318 -21.34 -8.01 2.97
N LEU A 319 -21.45 -8.60 1.78
CA LEU A 319 -22.75 -8.90 1.16
C LEU A 319 -23.68 -9.73 2.06
N ASP A 320 -23.13 -10.65 2.84
CA ASP A 320 -23.90 -11.52 3.74
C ASP A 320 -24.46 -10.79 4.96
N GLN A 321 -23.93 -9.61 5.27
CA GLN A 321 -24.34 -8.80 6.41
C GLN A 321 -25.31 -7.69 6.03
N ILE A 322 -25.45 -7.39 4.73
CA ILE A 322 -26.32 -6.37 4.18
C ILE A 322 -27.73 -6.94 3.97
N HIS A 323 -28.75 -6.32 4.58
CA HIS A 323 -30.13 -6.74 4.40
C HIS A 323 -30.64 -6.43 3.00
N ASP A 324 -30.51 -5.17 2.58
CA ASP A 324 -30.87 -4.78 1.22
C ASP A 324 -29.65 -4.78 0.29
N ARG A 325 -29.46 -5.89 -0.40
CA ARG A 325 -28.37 -6.04 -1.37
C ARG A 325 -28.46 -5.10 -2.56
N ARG A 326 -29.61 -4.42 -2.77
CA ARG A 326 -29.82 -3.43 -3.83
C ARG A 326 -29.60 -2.00 -3.35
N ALA A 327 -29.44 -1.80 -2.04
CA ALA A 327 -29.18 -0.47 -1.48
C ALA A 327 -28.03 0.24 -2.22
N PRO A 328 -28.24 1.47 -2.70
CA PRO A 328 -27.19 2.21 -3.39
C PRO A 328 -26.04 2.53 -2.42
N LEU A 329 -24.81 2.27 -2.86
CA LEU A 329 -23.63 2.57 -2.11
C LEU A 329 -23.27 4.07 -2.26
N ARG A 330 -23.08 4.75 -1.16
CA ARG A 330 -22.71 6.16 -1.13
C ARG A 330 -21.44 6.37 -0.28
N VAL A 331 -20.44 7.04 -0.86
CA VAL A 331 -19.34 7.60 -0.08
C VAL A 331 -19.85 8.83 0.65
N THR A 332 -19.83 8.79 1.96
CA THR A 332 -20.42 9.84 2.81
C THR A 332 -19.34 10.57 3.58
N GLU A 333 -19.21 11.86 3.32
CA GLU A 333 -18.44 12.80 4.13
C GLU A 333 -19.45 13.63 4.93
N LEU A 334 -19.45 13.47 6.24
CA LEU A 334 -20.40 14.15 7.11
C LEU A 334 -20.02 15.63 7.26
N LYS A 335 -20.76 16.51 6.62
CA LYS A 335 -20.66 17.95 6.78
C LYS A 335 -21.37 18.40 8.07
N PRO A 336 -21.06 19.59 8.59
CA PRO A 336 -21.79 20.15 9.74
C PRO A 336 -23.31 20.14 9.51
N GLY A 337 -24.06 19.59 10.46
CA GLY A 337 -25.51 19.42 10.38
C GLY A 337 -25.99 18.14 9.68
N GLU A 338 -25.15 17.44 8.93
CA GLU A 338 -25.51 16.17 8.31
C GLU A 338 -25.51 15.02 9.33
N ARG A 339 -26.42 14.07 9.16
CA ARG A 339 -26.56 12.89 10.00
C ARG A 339 -26.74 11.62 9.17
N VAL A 340 -26.14 10.54 9.65
CA VAL A 340 -26.40 9.18 9.18
C VAL A 340 -26.76 8.33 10.38
N THR A 341 -27.95 7.75 10.37
CA THR A 341 -28.39 6.78 11.37
C THR A 341 -28.63 5.45 10.68
N GLY A 342 -28.08 4.38 11.26
CA GLY A 342 -28.22 3.06 10.67
C GLY A 342 -27.46 1.97 11.41
N ARG A 343 -27.53 0.78 10.88
CA ARG A 343 -26.90 -0.42 11.41
C ARG A 343 -25.47 -0.55 10.91
N VAL A 344 -24.52 -0.77 11.78
CA VAL A 344 -23.14 -1.08 11.43
C VAL A 344 -23.06 -2.43 10.73
N ILE A 345 -22.59 -2.43 9.48
CA ILE A 345 -22.36 -3.63 8.68
C ILE A 345 -20.95 -4.15 8.88
N GLY A 346 -19.98 -3.26 8.92
CA GLY A 346 -18.58 -3.65 9.12
C GLY A 346 -17.62 -2.48 9.18
N THR A 347 -16.42 -2.80 9.60
CA THR A 347 -15.28 -1.88 9.60
C THR A 347 -14.06 -2.64 9.07
N GLY A 348 -13.17 -1.97 8.36
CA GLY A 348 -11.95 -2.60 7.83
C GLY A 348 -10.95 -1.59 7.32
N LEU A 349 -9.93 -2.09 6.64
CA LEU A 349 -9.02 -1.25 5.86
C LEU A 349 -9.65 -0.98 4.49
N GLU A 350 -9.58 0.26 4.04
CA GLU A 350 -10.02 0.69 2.71
C GLU A 350 -9.22 -0.06 1.63
N ASN A 351 -7.93 -0.23 1.90
CA ASN A 351 -6.99 -0.92 1.05
C ASN A 351 -5.87 -1.45 1.94
N GLU A 352 -5.40 -2.66 1.69
CA GLU A 352 -4.37 -3.34 2.49
C GLU A 352 -3.04 -2.59 2.54
N THR A 353 -2.76 -1.78 1.52
CA THR A 353 -1.55 -0.96 1.44
C THR A 353 -1.74 0.46 1.97
N THR A 354 -2.97 0.87 2.31
CA THR A 354 -3.27 2.13 2.96
C THR A 354 -3.83 1.83 4.34
N ASP A 355 -3.28 2.43 5.36
CA ASP A 355 -3.80 2.30 6.72
C ASP A 355 -5.12 3.10 6.91
N ARG A 356 -5.79 3.41 5.81
CA ARG A 356 -7.08 4.08 5.81
C ARG A 356 -8.16 3.06 6.11
N ARG A 357 -8.97 3.39 7.09
CA ARG A 357 -10.06 2.53 7.54
C ARG A 357 -11.39 3.09 7.10
N TYR A 358 -12.37 2.20 6.99
CA TYR A 358 -13.75 2.57 6.70
C TYR A 358 -14.69 2.04 7.78
N LEU A 359 -15.87 2.63 7.80
CA LEU A 359 -17.06 2.18 8.50
C LEU A 359 -18.17 2.07 7.47
N LEU A 360 -18.82 0.91 7.40
CA LEU A 360 -19.94 0.65 6.52
C LEU A 360 -21.23 0.61 7.35
N ILE A 361 -22.19 1.44 7.00
CA ILE A 361 -23.49 1.57 7.69
C ILE A 361 -24.62 1.38 6.68
N GLU A 362 -25.52 0.49 6.99
CA GLU A 362 -26.82 0.39 6.32
C GLU A 362 -27.75 1.44 6.94
N GLY A 363 -27.97 2.53 6.21
CA GLY A 363 -28.70 3.70 6.69
C GLY A 363 -30.20 3.48 6.70
N ASN A 364 -30.90 4.13 7.63
CA ASN A 364 -32.36 4.16 7.67
C ASN A 364 -32.96 4.90 6.45
N ASP A 365 -32.13 5.58 5.67
CA ASP A 365 -32.50 6.23 4.40
C ASP A 365 -32.47 5.29 3.19
N GLY A 366 -32.28 3.98 3.42
CA GLY A 366 -32.20 2.95 2.39
C GLY A 366 -30.91 2.94 1.59
N LYS A 367 -29.85 3.58 2.09
CA LYS A 367 -28.54 3.61 1.42
C LYS A 367 -27.49 2.91 2.26
N LEU A 368 -26.49 2.38 1.58
CA LEU A 368 -25.28 1.84 2.21
C LEU A 368 -24.21 2.95 2.25
N HIS A 369 -23.92 3.46 3.44
CA HIS A 369 -22.96 4.54 3.64
C HIS A 369 -21.56 4.00 3.89
N TYR A 370 -20.65 4.33 2.99
CA TYR A 370 -19.22 4.13 3.18
C TYR A 370 -18.62 5.41 3.75
N ILE A 371 -18.14 5.33 4.98
CA ILE A 371 -17.63 6.48 5.73
C ILE A 371 -16.17 6.22 6.07
N ARG A 372 -15.29 7.14 5.66
CA ARG A 372 -13.88 7.06 6.02
C ARG A 372 -13.71 7.27 7.51
N GLN A 373 -12.83 6.51 8.11
CA GLN A 373 -12.54 6.60 9.54
C GLN A 373 -11.98 7.99 9.89
N THR A 374 -12.60 8.58 10.91
CA THR A 374 -12.15 9.80 11.58
C THR A 374 -11.64 9.46 12.98
N PRO A 375 -10.91 10.35 13.67
CA PRO A 375 -10.49 10.12 15.04
C PRO A 375 -11.64 9.78 16.01
N ALA A 376 -12.83 10.34 15.79
CA ALA A 376 -14.01 10.05 16.62
C ALA A 376 -14.57 8.64 16.36
N ILE A 377 -14.58 8.20 15.09
CA ILE A 377 -14.95 6.84 14.70
C ILE A 377 -13.94 5.84 15.26
N GLU A 378 -12.64 6.15 15.21
CA GLU A 378 -11.60 5.31 15.80
C GLU A 378 -11.78 5.16 17.32
N LYS A 379 -12.04 6.27 18.01
CA LYS A 379 -12.36 6.28 19.44
C LYS A 379 -13.58 5.40 19.74
N ALA A 380 -14.69 5.61 19.05
CA ALA A 380 -15.92 4.86 19.24
C ALA A 380 -15.73 3.35 18.98
N ARG A 381 -14.88 3.01 18.00
CA ARG A 381 -14.50 1.61 17.74
C ARG A 381 -13.66 1.03 18.87
N GLY A 382 -12.68 1.76 19.38
CA GLY A 382 -11.88 1.36 20.54
C GLY A 382 -12.74 1.11 21.78
N GLU A 383 -13.77 1.93 21.97
CA GLU A 383 -14.79 1.81 23.04
C GLU A 383 -15.85 0.73 22.76
N GLN A 384 -15.69 -0.05 21.69
CA GLN A 384 -16.60 -1.12 21.24
C GLN A 384 -18.04 -0.66 20.90
N ARG A 385 -18.26 0.62 20.66
CA ARG A 385 -19.57 1.18 20.28
C ARG A 385 -19.96 0.94 18.81
N LEU A 386 -19.02 0.54 17.97
CA LEU A 386 -19.22 0.26 16.54
C LEU A 386 -19.14 -1.24 16.25
N LYS A 387 -19.78 -2.07 17.05
CA LYS A 387 -19.89 -3.50 16.77
C LYS A 387 -20.80 -3.74 15.58
N VAL A 388 -20.51 -4.77 14.79
CA VAL A 388 -21.39 -5.22 13.72
C VAL A 388 -22.77 -5.49 14.28
N GLY A 389 -23.81 -4.98 13.65
CA GLY A 389 -25.20 -5.06 14.09
C GLY A 389 -25.66 -3.93 15.02
N ALA A 390 -24.74 -3.14 15.61
CA ALA A 390 -25.13 -1.99 16.44
C ALA A 390 -25.81 -0.90 15.59
N VAL A 391 -26.84 -0.26 16.13
CA VAL A 391 -27.47 0.91 15.52
C VAL A 391 -26.83 2.17 16.10
N VAL A 392 -26.26 2.98 15.21
CA VAL A 392 -25.51 4.18 15.57
C VAL A 392 -26.00 5.40 14.81
N THR A 393 -25.80 6.57 15.38
CA THR A 393 -25.98 7.85 14.69
C THR A 393 -24.63 8.55 14.60
N LEU A 394 -24.23 8.88 13.39
CA LEU A 394 -23.08 9.73 13.11
C LEU A 394 -23.58 11.12 12.72
N SER A 395 -23.00 12.17 13.27
CA SER A 395 -23.31 13.54 12.88
C SER A 395 -22.04 14.35 12.63
N GLY A 396 -22.08 15.15 11.58
CA GLY A 396 -21.06 16.17 11.34
C GLY A 396 -21.29 17.39 12.25
N ALA A 397 -20.22 17.85 12.89
CA ALA A 397 -20.22 19.06 13.69
C ALA A 397 -18.98 19.90 13.36
N GLU A 398 -19.02 21.17 13.64
CA GLU A 398 -17.86 22.06 13.52
C GLU A 398 -17.54 22.73 14.85
N PHE A 399 -16.28 22.99 15.08
CA PHE A 399 -15.84 23.86 16.18
C PHE A 399 -14.67 24.72 15.68
N GLU A 400 -14.49 25.85 16.31
CA GLU A 400 -13.38 26.75 16.02
C GLU A 400 -12.17 26.41 16.90
N LYS A 401 -11.00 26.22 16.28
CA LYS A 401 -9.73 26.02 16.95
C LYS A 401 -8.68 26.91 16.34
N ASN A 402 -8.11 27.80 17.13
CA ASN A 402 -7.08 28.76 16.70
C ASN A 402 -7.51 29.56 15.44
N GLY A 403 -8.74 30.07 15.41
CA GLY A 403 -9.26 30.84 14.29
C GLY A 403 -9.57 30.03 13.02
N ARG A 404 -9.52 28.69 13.10
CA ARG A 404 -9.85 27.81 11.98
C ARG A 404 -11.05 26.92 12.32
N LYS A 405 -12.02 26.87 11.40
CA LYS A 405 -13.12 25.92 11.48
C LYS A 405 -12.62 24.50 11.25
N VAL A 406 -12.88 23.61 12.21
CA VAL A 406 -12.53 22.20 12.14
C VAL A 406 -13.82 21.39 12.13
N ILE A 407 -14.02 20.60 11.09
CA ILE A 407 -15.15 19.67 10.99
C ILE A 407 -14.75 18.36 11.68
N TYR A 408 -15.64 17.84 12.51
CA TYR A 408 -15.46 16.57 13.18
C TYR A 408 -16.74 15.74 13.18
N VAL A 409 -16.61 14.44 13.38
CA VAL A 409 -17.74 13.52 13.44
C VAL A 409 -18.02 13.16 14.90
N GLN A 410 -19.27 13.24 15.28
CA GLN A 410 -19.78 12.73 16.56
C GLN A 410 -20.41 11.35 16.34
N VAL A 411 -20.22 10.46 17.30
CA VAL A 411 -20.79 9.10 17.30
C VAL A 411 -21.66 8.95 18.52
N ALA A 412 -22.95 8.74 18.30
CA ALA A 412 -23.94 8.43 19.35
C ALA A 412 -24.50 7.02 19.12
N GLU A 413 -24.59 6.22 20.17
CA GLU A 413 -25.41 5.00 20.16
C GLU A 413 -26.88 5.39 20.33
N ARG A 414 -27.76 4.71 19.59
CA ARG A 414 -29.18 4.80 19.89
C ARG A 414 -29.44 3.95 21.12
N GLU A 415 -29.85 4.55 22.24
CA GLU A 415 -30.37 3.79 23.37
C GLU A 415 -31.45 2.83 22.86
N LYS A 416 -31.32 1.54 23.21
CA LYS A 416 -32.42 0.59 23.02
C LYS A 416 -33.62 1.16 23.77
N GLY A 417 -34.59 1.67 23.02
CA GLY A 417 -35.81 2.21 23.60
C GLY A 417 -36.36 1.19 24.59
N ARG A 418 -36.50 1.60 25.83
CA ARG A 418 -37.34 0.89 26.79
C ARG A 418 -38.74 0.87 26.18
N THR A 419 -39.13 -0.28 25.64
CA THR A 419 -40.54 -0.58 25.41
C THR A 419 -41.25 -0.51 26.76
N ARG A 420 -42.12 0.47 26.90
CA ARG A 420 -43.10 0.50 27.97
C ARG A 420 -44.21 -0.50 27.64
#